data_79aca8b68677de06a8b8e0b014ff2ed8
#
_entry.id   79aca8b68677de06a8b8e0b014ff2ed8
#
_cell.length_a   1.000
_cell.length_b   1.000
_cell.length_c   1.000
_cell.angle_alpha   90.00
_cell.angle_beta   90.00
_cell.angle_gamma   90.00
#
_symmetry.space_group_name_H-M   'P 1'
#
loop_
_entity.id
_entity.type
_entity.pdbx_description
1 polymer ?
#
loop_
_entity_poly.entity_id
_entity_poly.type
_entity_poly.pdbx_seq_one_letter_code
_entity_poly.pdbx_strand_id
1 'polypeptide(L)'
;GIAKGSGMIYPNMATTLAYIFTDATLSNDILGKLLKKNITNTFNAISCDGDTSTNDMATIFATNEVKNSQVKSVNENKIKNFDKALNNVLLNLAKRIVSDGEGASKFITINVSKCKNEIDAKKIALSVANSPLVKTAISGEDPNWGRVIMAIGKAGPKINLKKLSVKFGNITCLLYTSPSPRDALE
;
A
#
# COMPACT_ATOMS: atom_id res chain seq x y z
N GLY A 1 -13.89 12.78 -3.69
CA GLY A 1 -14.22 11.49 -3.06
C GLY A 1 -14.33 11.61 -1.56
N ILE A 2 -14.99 10.65 -0.98
CA ILE A 2 -15.18 10.51 0.46
C ILE A 2 -14.86 9.07 0.81
N ALA A 3 -14.19 8.85 1.94
CA ALA A 3 -13.96 7.52 2.47
C ALA A 3 -14.05 7.52 4.00
N LYS A 4 -14.44 6.39 4.58
CA LYS A 4 -14.46 6.17 6.02
C LYS A 4 -13.95 4.77 6.36
N GLY A 5 -13.33 4.65 7.51
CA GLY A 5 -12.82 3.43 8.11
C GLY A 5 -11.93 3.81 9.28
N SER A 6 -11.97 3.07 10.38
CA SER A 6 -11.20 3.34 11.60
C SER A 6 -10.51 2.08 12.12
N GLY A 7 -11.18 0.94 12.11
CA GLY A 7 -10.65 -0.38 12.45
C GLY A 7 -10.91 -1.41 11.36
N MET A 8 -10.32 -2.59 11.46
CA MET A 8 -10.28 -3.63 10.44
C MET A 8 -9.71 -3.08 9.11
N ILE A 9 -8.56 -2.42 9.20
CA ILE A 9 -7.91 -1.78 8.05
C ILE A 9 -6.75 -2.64 7.57
N TYR A 10 -7.10 -3.64 6.79
CA TYR A 10 -6.20 -4.40 5.91
C TYR A 10 -6.98 -4.79 4.66
N PRO A 11 -7.27 -3.82 3.78
CA PRO A 11 -8.16 -4.05 2.66
C PRO A 11 -7.60 -5.07 1.66
N ASN A 12 -8.42 -6.06 1.35
CA ASN A 12 -8.25 -6.90 0.15
C ASN A 12 -9.49 -6.71 -0.74
N MET A 13 -9.77 -5.46 -1.11
CA MET A 13 -11.03 -4.95 -1.63
C MET A 13 -12.18 -5.05 -0.61
N ALA A 14 -11.83 -4.92 0.67
CA ALA A 14 -12.80 -5.00 1.74
C ALA A 14 -12.28 -4.28 2.99
N THR A 15 -12.86 -3.30 3.59
CA THR A 15 -12.86 -2.67 4.93
C THR A 15 -13.11 -1.17 4.90
N THR A 16 -13.27 -0.59 3.74
CA THR A 16 -13.44 0.84 3.64
C THR A 16 -14.65 1.14 2.79
N LEU A 17 -15.51 2.01 3.26
CA LEU A 17 -16.52 2.60 2.40
C LEU A 17 -15.89 3.80 1.71
N ALA A 18 -15.69 3.70 0.40
CA ALA A 18 -15.14 4.76 -0.42
C ALA A 18 -16.08 5.10 -1.59
N TYR A 19 -16.40 6.37 -1.72
CA TYR A 19 -17.26 6.90 -2.77
C TYR A 19 -16.53 7.96 -3.55
N ILE A 20 -16.38 7.76 -4.84
CA ILE A 20 -15.72 8.66 -5.77
C ILE A 20 -16.75 9.17 -6.78
N PHE A 21 -16.73 10.45 -7.08
CA PHE A 21 -17.64 11.08 -8.02
C PHE A 21 -16.84 11.81 -9.09
N THR A 22 -17.32 11.74 -10.33
CA THR A 22 -16.78 12.48 -11.46
C THR A 22 -17.90 12.93 -12.38
N ASP A 23 -17.70 14.03 -13.05
CA ASP A 23 -18.58 14.56 -14.09
C ASP A 23 -18.20 14.07 -15.50
N ALA A 24 -17.08 13.36 -15.64
CA ALA A 24 -16.61 12.82 -16.91
C ALA A 24 -17.60 11.84 -17.54
N THR A 25 -17.72 11.86 -18.85
CA THR A 25 -18.51 10.88 -19.62
C THR A 25 -17.67 9.61 -19.86
N LEU A 26 -17.90 8.60 -19.06
CA LEU A 26 -17.21 7.31 -19.11
C LEU A 26 -18.20 6.16 -18.91
N SER A 27 -17.99 5.08 -19.65
CA SER A 27 -18.80 3.88 -19.48
C SER A 27 -18.47 3.16 -18.17
N ASN A 28 -19.43 2.40 -17.64
CA ASN A 28 -19.24 1.59 -16.43
C ASN A 28 -18.09 0.59 -16.56
N ASP A 29 -17.87 0.02 -17.75
CA ASP A 29 -16.75 -0.90 -18.03
C ASP A 29 -15.40 -0.19 -17.86
N ILE A 30 -15.25 1.00 -18.43
CA ILE A 30 -14.01 1.79 -18.30
C ILE A 30 -13.78 2.22 -16.84
N LEU A 31 -14.83 2.73 -16.19
CA LEU A 31 -14.74 3.11 -14.76
C LEU A 31 -14.35 1.94 -13.87
N GLY A 32 -14.99 0.79 -14.05
CA GLY A 32 -14.69 -0.42 -13.27
C GLY A 32 -13.27 -0.92 -13.47
N LYS A 33 -12.76 -0.92 -14.71
CA LYS A 33 -11.36 -1.28 -15.02
C LYS A 33 -10.35 -0.31 -14.40
N LEU A 34 -10.61 0.99 -14.47
CA LEU A 34 -9.76 2.02 -13.87
C LEU A 34 -9.75 1.92 -12.34
N LEU A 35 -10.92 1.76 -11.74
CA LEU A 35 -11.04 1.59 -10.29
C LEU A 35 -10.26 0.36 -9.82
N LYS A 36 -10.50 -0.80 -10.42
CA LYS A 36 -9.81 -2.06 -10.09
C LYS A 36 -8.28 -1.95 -10.22
N LYS A 37 -7.81 -1.31 -11.29
CA LYS A 37 -6.38 -1.06 -11.51
C LYS A 37 -5.77 -0.23 -10.38
N ASN A 38 -6.41 0.90 -10.04
CA ASN A 38 -5.85 1.87 -9.09
C ASN A 38 -5.99 1.45 -7.62
N ILE A 39 -7.02 0.70 -7.25
CA ILE A 39 -7.20 0.19 -5.89
C ILE A 39 -6.05 -0.70 -5.44
N THR A 40 -5.44 -1.45 -6.35
CA THR A 40 -4.36 -2.39 -6.05
C THR A 40 -3.18 -1.73 -5.34
N ASN A 41 -2.83 -0.51 -5.73
CA ASN A 41 -1.67 0.23 -5.21
C ASN A 41 -2.07 1.42 -4.31
N THR A 42 -3.34 1.51 -3.94
CA THR A 42 -3.86 2.53 -3.04
C THR A 42 -4.52 1.89 -1.81
N PHE A 43 -5.81 1.62 -1.83
CA PHE A 43 -6.49 0.99 -0.70
C PHE A 43 -5.98 -0.41 -0.36
N ASN A 44 -5.65 -1.24 -1.35
CA ASN A 44 -5.06 -2.57 -1.09
C ASN A 44 -3.57 -2.53 -0.72
N ALA A 45 -3.01 -1.36 -0.50
CA ALA A 45 -1.61 -1.17 -0.09
C ALA A 45 -1.49 -0.51 1.29
N ILE A 46 -2.58 -0.43 2.04
CA ILE A 46 -2.59 0.10 3.42
C ILE A 46 -2.90 -1.01 4.42
N SER A 47 -2.50 -0.80 5.67
CA SER A 47 -2.89 -1.63 6.80
C SER A 47 -2.72 -0.85 8.11
N CYS A 48 -3.66 -1.02 9.05
CA CYS A 48 -3.52 -0.55 10.43
C CYS A 48 -3.37 -1.71 11.41
N ASP A 49 -4.25 -2.67 11.36
CA ASP A 49 -4.37 -3.77 12.34
C ASP A 49 -4.12 -5.16 11.74
N GLY A 50 -4.10 -5.27 10.41
CA GLY A 50 -3.93 -6.54 9.71
C GLY A 50 -5.23 -7.33 9.55
N ASP A 51 -6.37 -6.81 10.00
CA ASP A 51 -7.68 -7.45 9.91
C ASP A 51 -8.49 -6.91 8.73
N THR A 52 -9.18 -7.82 8.05
CA THR A 52 -10.02 -7.50 6.89
C THR A 52 -11.50 -7.54 7.29
N SER A 53 -12.24 -6.48 6.97
CA SER A 53 -13.69 -6.43 7.20
C SER A 53 -14.47 -7.28 6.17
N THR A 54 -15.70 -7.56 6.47
CA THR A 54 -16.62 -8.27 5.58
C THR A 54 -17.42 -7.36 4.65
N ASN A 55 -17.38 -6.03 4.86
CA ASN A 55 -18.34 -5.09 4.24
C ASN A 55 -17.66 -3.92 3.51
N ASP A 56 -16.51 -4.15 2.90
CA ASP A 56 -15.77 -3.08 2.23
C ASP A 56 -16.25 -2.84 0.81
N MET A 57 -16.36 -1.59 0.47
CA MET A 57 -16.82 -1.19 -0.85
C MET A 57 -16.11 0.07 -1.33
N ALA A 58 -15.59 0.03 -2.54
CA ALA A 58 -15.18 1.23 -3.25
C ALA A 58 -16.04 1.37 -4.51
N THR A 59 -16.70 2.51 -4.65
CA THR A 59 -17.60 2.79 -5.75
C THR A 59 -17.23 4.11 -6.42
N ILE A 60 -17.28 4.13 -7.74
CA ILE A 60 -17.12 5.34 -8.54
C ILE A 60 -18.39 5.61 -9.33
N PHE A 61 -18.84 6.86 -9.30
CA PHE A 61 -20.01 7.36 -10.02
C PHE A 61 -19.60 8.41 -11.04
N ALA A 62 -20.10 8.28 -12.27
CA ALA A 62 -19.96 9.32 -13.29
C ALA A 62 -21.33 9.93 -13.60
N THR A 63 -21.44 11.25 -13.52
CA THR A 63 -22.68 11.94 -13.87
C THR A 63 -22.83 12.14 -15.37
N ASN A 64 -21.73 12.03 -16.13
CA ASN A 64 -21.67 12.24 -17.58
C ASN A 64 -22.07 13.64 -18.04
N GLU A 65 -21.88 14.65 -17.18
CA GLU A 65 -22.20 16.05 -17.48
C GLU A 65 -21.19 16.69 -18.45
N VAL A 66 -19.91 16.31 -18.33
CA VAL A 66 -18.84 16.83 -19.18
C VAL A 66 -18.80 16.06 -20.51
N LYS A 67 -18.99 16.78 -21.61
CA LYS A 67 -18.87 16.23 -22.97
C LYS A 67 -17.39 16.03 -23.34
N ASN A 68 -16.81 14.91 -22.95
CA ASN A 68 -15.49 14.51 -23.42
C ASN A 68 -15.57 13.49 -24.56
N SER A 69 -14.48 13.34 -25.32
CA SER A 69 -14.43 12.34 -26.37
C SER A 69 -14.58 10.93 -25.82
N GLN A 70 -15.39 10.10 -26.49
CA GLN A 70 -15.65 8.74 -26.08
C GLN A 70 -14.35 7.94 -25.90
N VAL A 71 -14.23 7.26 -24.74
CA VAL A 71 -13.14 6.36 -24.40
C VAL A 71 -13.61 4.92 -24.59
N LYS A 72 -12.88 4.16 -25.41
CA LYS A 72 -13.19 2.74 -25.72
C LYS A 72 -12.24 1.78 -24.98
N SER A 73 -11.09 2.26 -24.53
CA SER A 73 -10.09 1.44 -23.84
C SER A 73 -9.35 2.25 -22.77
N VAL A 74 -9.00 1.60 -21.66
CA VAL A 74 -8.19 2.18 -20.58
C VAL A 74 -6.74 2.49 -20.99
N ASN A 75 -6.30 2.00 -22.15
CA ASN A 75 -4.96 2.22 -22.67
C ASN A 75 -4.85 3.45 -23.59
N GLU A 76 -5.94 4.13 -23.88
CA GLU A 76 -5.92 5.31 -24.72
C GLU A 76 -5.21 6.49 -24.04
N ASN A 77 -4.48 7.28 -24.82
CA ASN A 77 -3.77 8.44 -24.27
C ASN A 77 -4.69 9.45 -23.60
N LYS A 78 -5.89 9.65 -24.15
CA LYS A 78 -6.87 10.62 -23.63
C LYS A 78 -7.41 10.33 -22.24
N ILE A 79 -7.29 9.05 -21.74
CA ILE A 79 -7.72 8.71 -20.38
C ILE A 79 -6.60 8.83 -19.35
N LYS A 80 -5.34 9.00 -19.75
CA LYS A 80 -4.19 8.99 -18.82
C LYS A 80 -4.29 10.06 -17.73
N ASN A 81 -4.75 11.25 -18.06
CA ASN A 81 -4.88 12.33 -17.07
C ASN A 81 -5.96 11.98 -16.04
N PHE A 82 -7.09 11.42 -16.49
CA PHE A 82 -8.15 10.96 -15.61
C PHE A 82 -7.67 9.80 -14.71
N ASP A 83 -6.99 8.82 -15.27
CA ASP A 83 -6.41 7.68 -14.55
C ASP A 83 -5.44 8.17 -13.45
N LYS A 84 -4.56 9.12 -13.77
CA LYS A 84 -3.65 9.74 -12.81
C LYS A 84 -4.39 10.51 -11.71
N ALA A 85 -5.42 11.27 -12.07
CA ALA A 85 -6.23 12.01 -11.11
C ALA A 85 -6.99 11.06 -10.19
N LEU A 86 -7.60 10.01 -10.73
CA LEU A 86 -8.27 8.96 -9.94
C LEU A 86 -7.30 8.30 -8.97
N ASN A 87 -6.11 7.91 -9.44
CA ASN A 87 -5.08 7.34 -8.58
C ASN A 87 -4.71 8.28 -7.42
N ASN A 88 -4.52 9.57 -7.69
CA ASN A 88 -4.20 10.56 -6.67
C ASN A 88 -5.32 10.71 -5.62
N VAL A 89 -6.58 10.73 -6.04
CA VAL A 89 -7.73 10.78 -5.13
C VAL A 89 -7.76 9.54 -4.24
N LEU A 90 -7.66 8.35 -4.83
CA LEU A 90 -7.68 7.08 -4.08
C LEU A 90 -6.51 6.98 -3.10
N LEU A 91 -5.31 7.37 -3.52
CA LEU A 91 -4.12 7.36 -2.67
C LEU A 91 -4.25 8.35 -1.49
N ASN A 92 -4.80 9.54 -1.74
CA ASN A 92 -5.04 10.53 -0.70
C ASN A 92 -6.05 10.04 0.33
N LEU A 93 -7.16 9.47 -0.12
CA LEU A 93 -8.18 8.88 0.75
C LEU A 93 -7.61 7.71 1.56
N ALA A 94 -6.86 6.80 0.94
CA ALA A 94 -6.22 5.68 1.62
C ALA A 94 -5.25 6.14 2.72
N LYS A 95 -4.41 7.15 2.44
CA LYS A 95 -3.50 7.74 3.43
C LYS A 95 -4.24 8.37 4.60
N ARG A 96 -5.35 9.08 4.34
CA ARG A 96 -6.17 9.70 5.39
C ARG A 96 -6.78 8.65 6.31
N ILE A 97 -7.29 7.55 5.75
CA ILE A 97 -7.84 6.43 6.55
C ILE A 97 -6.77 5.85 7.47
N VAL A 98 -5.57 5.58 6.97
CA VAL A 98 -4.48 5.05 7.80
C VAL A 98 -4.06 6.05 8.89
N SER A 99 -4.03 7.34 8.55
CA SER A 99 -3.67 8.38 9.53
C SER A 99 -4.72 8.56 10.62
N ASP A 100 -5.98 8.21 10.34
CA ASP A 100 -7.13 8.30 11.26
C ASP A 100 -7.52 6.92 11.82
N GLY A 101 -6.66 5.93 11.67
CA GLY A 101 -6.87 4.59 12.19
C GLY A 101 -6.97 4.57 13.72
N GLU A 102 -7.83 3.70 14.25
CA GLU A 102 -8.03 3.56 15.70
C GLU A 102 -6.71 3.29 16.42
N GLY A 103 -6.38 4.14 17.41
CA GLY A 103 -5.14 4.05 18.16
C GLY A 103 -3.87 4.39 17.40
N ALA A 104 -3.97 4.89 16.17
CA ALA A 104 -2.80 5.26 15.36
C ALA A 104 -2.07 6.47 15.93
N SER A 105 -0.82 6.29 16.32
CA SER A 105 0.08 7.35 16.81
C SER A 105 1.17 7.72 15.80
N LYS A 106 1.42 6.87 14.82
CA LYS A 106 2.49 7.04 13.82
C LYS A 106 1.99 6.64 12.44
N PHE A 107 2.34 7.43 11.42
CA PHE A 107 2.17 7.07 10.02
C PHE A 107 3.48 6.51 9.45
N ILE A 108 3.43 5.29 8.93
CA ILE A 108 4.62 4.58 8.45
C ILE A 108 4.49 4.33 6.96
N THR A 109 5.51 4.67 6.20
CA THR A 109 5.62 4.30 4.80
C THR A 109 6.70 3.24 4.64
N ILE A 110 6.33 2.08 4.09
CA ILE A 110 7.25 0.97 3.83
C ILE A 110 7.51 0.87 2.34
N ASN A 111 8.75 1.14 1.94
CA ASN A 111 9.18 1.04 0.55
C ASN A 111 10.04 -0.21 0.36
N VAL A 112 9.60 -1.12 -0.50
CA VAL A 112 10.34 -2.32 -0.87
C VAL A 112 10.72 -2.22 -2.34
N SER A 113 12.01 -2.31 -2.63
CA SER A 113 12.55 -2.16 -3.98
C SER A 113 13.49 -3.31 -4.34
N LYS A 114 13.79 -3.45 -5.63
CA LYS A 114 14.72 -4.45 -6.18
C LYS A 114 14.31 -5.91 -5.90
N CYS A 115 13.02 -6.16 -5.67
CA CYS A 115 12.47 -7.50 -5.64
C CYS A 115 12.36 -8.09 -7.05
N LYS A 116 12.17 -9.40 -7.12
CA LYS A 116 11.97 -10.12 -8.39
C LYS A 116 10.73 -9.63 -9.14
N ASN A 117 9.67 -9.30 -8.42
CA ASN A 117 8.40 -8.80 -8.96
C ASN A 117 7.65 -7.99 -7.90
N GLU A 118 6.59 -7.29 -8.31
CA GLU A 118 5.77 -6.46 -7.43
C GLU A 118 4.97 -7.27 -6.40
N ILE A 119 4.58 -8.51 -6.72
CA ILE A 119 3.83 -9.38 -5.82
C ILE A 119 4.69 -9.73 -4.59
N ASP A 120 5.95 -10.10 -4.81
CA ASP A 120 6.88 -10.40 -3.74
C ASP A 120 7.21 -9.15 -2.92
N ALA A 121 7.40 -7.99 -3.58
CA ALA A 121 7.60 -6.72 -2.89
C ALA A 121 6.42 -6.39 -1.97
N LYS A 122 5.19 -6.55 -2.45
CA LYS A 122 3.97 -6.31 -1.67
C LYS A 122 3.84 -7.26 -0.49
N LYS A 123 4.10 -8.57 -0.68
CA LYS A 123 4.08 -9.56 0.41
C LYS A 123 5.06 -9.17 1.52
N ILE A 124 6.27 -8.77 1.15
CA ILE A 124 7.30 -8.33 2.09
C ILE A 124 6.85 -7.07 2.83
N ALA A 125 6.38 -6.04 2.11
CA ALA A 125 5.91 -4.80 2.69
C ALA A 125 4.78 -5.03 3.70
N LEU A 126 3.78 -5.83 3.35
CA LEU A 126 2.65 -6.15 4.21
C LEU A 126 3.05 -7.01 5.41
N SER A 127 4.00 -7.93 5.25
CA SER A 127 4.55 -8.71 6.37
C SER A 127 5.23 -7.81 7.41
N VAL A 128 5.94 -6.78 6.95
CA VAL A 128 6.55 -5.77 7.84
C VAL A 128 5.47 -4.89 8.47
N ALA A 129 4.52 -4.38 7.66
CA ALA A 129 3.43 -3.53 8.13
C ALA A 129 2.56 -4.19 9.20
N ASN A 130 2.27 -5.48 9.05
CA ASN A 130 1.41 -6.24 9.95
C ASN A 130 2.16 -6.95 11.09
N SER A 131 3.46 -6.70 11.25
CA SER A 131 4.23 -7.29 12.34
C SER A 131 4.00 -6.53 13.65
N PRO A 132 3.40 -7.13 14.68
CA PRO A 132 3.22 -6.48 15.99
C PRO A 132 4.55 -6.03 16.60
N LEU A 133 5.62 -6.83 16.43
CA LEU A 133 6.94 -6.49 16.94
C LEU A 133 7.56 -5.29 16.23
N VAL A 134 7.33 -5.12 14.93
CA VAL A 134 7.77 -3.92 14.20
C VAL A 134 6.96 -2.71 14.66
N LYS A 135 5.63 -2.86 14.77
CA LYS A 135 4.75 -1.77 15.22
C LYS A 135 5.12 -1.27 16.62
N THR A 136 5.36 -2.18 17.57
CA THR A 136 5.77 -1.80 18.93
C THR A 136 7.13 -1.12 18.96
N ALA A 137 8.10 -1.55 18.15
CA ALA A 137 9.38 -0.86 18.04
C ALA A 137 9.20 0.58 17.52
N ILE A 138 8.46 0.76 16.44
CA ILE A 138 8.24 2.10 15.85
C ILE A 138 7.42 2.99 16.80
N SER A 139 6.42 2.44 17.48
CA SER A 139 5.65 3.17 18.50
C SER A 139 6.55 3.66 19.64
N GLY A 140 7.52 2.83 20.06
CA GLY A 140 8.53 3.17 21.07
C GLY A 140 9.73 3.95 20.53
N GLU A 141 9.69 4.41 19.27
CA GLU A 141 10.78 5.15 18.61
C GLU A 141 12.12 4.38 18.55
N ASP A 142 12.05 3.04 18.62
CA ASP A 142 13.19 2.13 18.48
C ASP A 142 13.38 1.73 17.00
N PRO A 143 14.47 2.15 16.33
CA PRO A 143 14.78 1.75 14.96
C PRO A 143 15.28 0.30 14.89
N ASN A 144 14.48 -0.63 15.36
CA ASN A 144 14.82 -2.04 15.51
C ASN A 144 14.81 -2.78 14.16
N TRP A 145 15.90 -2.67 13.42
CA TRP A 145 16.07 -3.35 12.13
C TRP A 145 16.02 -4.88 12.27
N GLY A 146 16.38 -5.45 13.41
CA GLY A 146 16.27 -6.90 13.67
C GLY A 146 14.84 -7.41 13.57
N ARG A 147 13.86 -6.66 14.12
CA ARG A 147 12.44 -6.98 14.00
C ARG A 147 11.94 -6.84 12.55
N VAL A 148 12.50 -5.89 11.80
CA VAL A 148 12.19 -5.75 10.36
C VAL A 148 12.69 -6.97 9.60
N ILE A 149 13.93 -7.44 9.84
CA ILE A 149 14.48 -8.64 9.20
C ILE A 149 13.65 -9.89 9.52
N MET A 150 13.24 -10.06 10.78
CA MET A 150 12.36 -11.15 11.18
C MET A 150 11.04 -11.10 10.39
N ALA A 151 10.43 -9.92 10.27
CA ALA A 151 9.19 -9.75 9.50
C ALA A 151 9.38 -10.01 7.99
N ILE A 152 10.52 -9.63 7.42
CA ILE A 152 10.92 -9.94 6.05
C ILE A 152 11.09 -11.47 5.88
N GLY A 153 11.77 -12.13 6.81
CA GLY A 153 12.04 -13.57 6.73
C GLY A 153 10.78 -14.43 6.70
N LYS A 154 9.73 -14.04 7.44
CA LYS A 154 8.44 -14.75 7.45
C LYS A 154 7.51 -14.43 6.26
N ALA A 155 7.87 -13.48 5.39
CA ALA A 155 7.01 -13.03 4.29
C ALA A 155 6.78 -14.09 3.18
N GLY A 156 7.60 -15.12 3.12
CA GLY A 156 7.52 -16.23 2.16
C GLY A 156 8.41 -16.09 0.91
N PRO A 157 8.56 -14.94 0.26
CA PRO A 157 9.46 -14.82 -0.89
C PRO A 157 10.92 -15.14 -0.53
N LYS A 158 11.64 -15.80 -1.44
CA LYS A 158 13.08 -16.03 -1.29
C LYS A 158 13.86 -14.73 -1.37
N ILE A 159 14.69 -14.47 -0.37
CA ILE A 159 15.46 -13.25 -0.22
C ILE A 159 16.95 -13.59 -0.26
N ASN A 160 17.71 -12.80 -1.03
CA ASN A 160 19.15 -12.87 -0.99
C ASN A 160 19.68 -11.98 0.15
N LEU A 161 19.99 -12.59 1.28
CA LEU A 161 20.47 -11.87 2.47
C LEU A 161 21.71 -11.03 2.19
N LYS A 162 22.65 -11.50 1.34
CA LYS A 162 23.86 -10.76 0.98
C LYS A 162 23.59 -9.43 0.23
N LYS A 163 22.37 -9.25 -0.29
CA LYS A 163 21.94 -8.05 -1.00
C LYS A 163 20.87 -7.26 -0.25
N LEU A 164 20.51 -7.71 0.96
CA LEU A 164 19.49 -7.06 1.75
C LEU A 164 20.05 -5.82 2.42
N SER A 165 19.31 -4.73 2.33
CA SER A 165 19.58 -3.50 3.09
C SER A 165 18.29 -2.99 3.73
N VAL A 166 18.38 -2.46 4.94
CA VAL A 166 17.29 -1.83 5.68
C VAL A 166 17.67 -0.41 6.00
N LYS A 167 16.74 0.50 5.76
CA LYS A 167 16.90 1.93 6.05
C LYS A 167 15.71 2.45 6.85
N PHE A 168 15.98 3.34 7.79
CA PHE A 168 14.99 4.19 8.43
C PHE A 168 15.24 5.63 7.97
N GLY A 169 14.34 6.16 7.14
CA GLY A 169 14.58 7.42 6.45
C GLY A 169 15.84 7.35 5.59
N ASN A 170 16.77 8.26 5.82
CA ASN A 170 18.05 8.33 5.11
C ASN A 170 19.18 7.49 5.76
N ILE A 171 18.91 6.91 6.93
CA ILE A 171 19.91 6.15 7.70
C ILE A 171 19.89 4.69 7.29
N THR A 172 21.00 4.16 6.82
CA THR A 172 21.16 2.74 6.54
C THR A 172 21.54 2.02 7.84
N CYS A 173 20.66 1.15 8.33
CA CYS A 173 20.84 0.41 9.57
C CYS A 173 21.44 -0.98 9.34
N LEU A 174 21.21 -1.57 8.15
CA LEU A 174 21.81 -2.83 7.75
C LEU A 174 22.27 -2.76 6.30
N LEU A 175 23.54 -3.05 6.11
CA LEU A 175 24.15 -3.43 4.83
C LEU A 175 24.77 -4.81 5.05
N TYR A 176 24.26 -5.81 4.42
CA TYR A 176 24.77 -7.19 4.55
C TYR A 176 26.05 -7.34 3.72
N THR A 177 27.13 -6.63 4.13
CA THR A 177 28.44 -6.69 3.47
C THR A 177 29.54 -7.11 4.43
N SER A 178 29.25 -7.22 5.72
CA SER A 178 30.23 -7.64 6.73
C SER A 178 29.86 -9.01 7.29
N PRO A 179 30.84 -9.92 7.51
CA PRO A 179 30.59 -11.14 8.27
C PRO A 179 30.08 -10.77 9.67
N SER A 180 29.08 -11.49 10.15
CA SER A 180 28.62 -11.36 11.52
C SER A 180 29.79 -11.64 12.48
N PRO A 181 29.88 -10.97 13.64
CA PRO A 181 30.85 -11.37 14.67
C PRO A 181 30.78 -12.85 15.06
N ARG A 182 29.63 -13.51 14.81
CA ARG A 182 29.49 -14.97 14.99
C ARG A 182 30.15 -15.77 13.87
N ASP A 183 30.20 -15.24 12.65
CA ASP A 183 30.82 -15.93 11.50
C ASP A 183 32.36 -15.82 11.56
N ALA A 184 32.90 -14.95 12.43
CA ALA A 184 34.34 -14.81 12.67
C ALA A 184 34.88 -15.80 13.70
N LEU A 185 34.01 -16.64 14.30
CA LEU A 185 34.36 -17.64 15.30
C LEU A 185 34.31 -19.09 14.76
N GLU A 186 33.98 -19.26 13.49
CA GLU A 186 34.06 -20.54 12.76
C GLU A 186 35.28 -20.53 11.82
#